data_941691aa2ba77763988e7bda028ce49e
#
_entry.id   941691aa2ba77763988e7bda028ce49e
#
_cell.length_a   1.000
_cell.length_b   1.000
_cell.length_c   1.000
_cell.angle_alpha   90.00
_cell.angle_beta   90.00
_cell.angle_gamma   90.00
#
_symmetry.space_group_name_H-M   'P 1'
#
loop_
_entity.id
_entity.type
_entity.pdbx_description
1 polymer ?
#
loop_
_entity_poly.entity_id
_entity_poly.type
_entity_poly.pdbx_seq_one_letter_code
_entity_poly.pdbx_strand_id
1 'polypeptide(L)'
;MKIYITGLPSGYEVEHLVRLFYPMAPLTLTPPEAGEDCVWAEKKPDGLWAMVRQGDKCAERSAPLPAPAEAGGETPEFSLASLTYDLLRQWTGIRPPWGKMTGVRPVRLIHDKRAAGWSETDIDHFFLERFDCSEQKYQMAKAIADLQEPILKVGSAPKTYSLYIGIPFCPSRCSYCSFVSCNLDRDRKMVQPYVDCLCNEVKEIRRQADKAGLTLCSIYIGGGTPTSLSADQLRQLMGTVRQNFDLSKVVEYTVEAGRPDCTDAEKLAVIKEYGATRISINPQTFSDEVLAGIGRKHSAQDILDCYAEARKAGHDDINMDLIAGLPGDTVESFEHSLRQAIALDPENITVHTLTLKRASRIVIEDQRENDYADVAAMLEKCRLLAEAGYRPYYLYRQKNTLQNLENVGWCKPGHEGYYNIYIMEEVQTILSAGAGGSTKLVADGGKRMQRIFNFKYPNEYIQRFAEVLERKKGVADFYDHDLGPKASG
;
A
#
# COMPACT_ATOMS: atom_id res chain seq x y z
N MET A 1 25.97 -10.47 -11.90
CA MET A 1 25.73 -10.97 -10.52
C MET A 1 24.57 -11.95 -10.53
N LYS A 2 24.73 -13.19 -10.05
CA LYS A 2 23.67 -14.21 -9.88
C LYS A 2 23.49 -14.53 -8.40
N ILE A 3 22.31 -15.02 -8.01
CA ILE A 3 22.03 -15.48 -6.64
C ILE A 3 21.89 -17.00 -6.67
N TYR A 4 22.66 -17.70 -5.85
CA TYR A 4 22.53 -19.15 -5.66
C TYR A 4 22.37 -19.46 -4.17
N ILE A 5 21.33 -20.24 -3.83
CA ILE A 5 20.98 -20.58 -2.44
C ILE A 5 20.77 -22.09 -2.37
N THR A 6 21.38 -22.74 -1.39
CA THR A 6 21.26 -24.19 -1.20
C THR A 6 21.21 -24.58 0.28
N GLY A 7 20.73 -25.80 0.54
CA GLY A 7 20.66 -26.37 1.90
C GLY A 7 19.47 -25.89 2.75
N LEU A 8 18.57 -25.05 2.20
CA LEU A 8 17.37 -24.57 2.88
C LEU A 8 16.10 -25.07 2.19
N PRO A 9 14.98 -25.27 2.93
CA PRO A 9 13.66 -25.54 2.35
C PRO A 9 13.12 -24.36 1.52
N SER A 10 13.46 -23.13 1.94
CA SER A 10 13.14 -21.88 1.27
C SER A 10 14.37 -20.97 1.30
N GLY A 11 14.65 -20.29 0.21
CA GLY A 11 15.68 -19.25 0.13
C GLY A 11 15.12 -17.84 0.10
N TYR A 12 13.83 -17.68 0.41
CA TYR A 12 13.09 -16.42 0.22
C TYR A 12 13.72 -15.23 0.95
N GLU A 13 14.07 -15.38 2.22
CA GLU A 13 14.67 -14.29 3.01
C GLU A 13 16.05 -13.91 2.49
N VAL A 14 16.88 -14.92 2.17
CA VAL A 14 18.23 -14.70 1.59
C VAL A 14 18.12 -13.95 0.27
N GLU A 15 17.27 -14.42 -0.66
CA GLU A 15 17.06 -13.77 -1.96
C GLU A 15 16.65 -12.30 -1.79
N HIS A 16 15.70 -12.03 -0.88
CA HIS A 16 15.20 -10.67 -0.66
C HIS A 16 16.25 -9.76 -0.06
N LEU A 17 17.08 -10.24 0.86
CA LEU A 17 18.19 -9.45 1.41
C LEU A 17 19.31 -9.20 0.39
N VAL A 18 19.65 -10.19 -0.44
CA VAL A 18 20.62 -9.99 -1.53
C VAL A 18 20.14 -8.93 -2.52
N ARG A 19 18.85 -8.91 -2.83
CA ARG A 19 18.25 -7.92 -3.74
C ARG A 19 18.23 -6.49 -3.21
N LEU A 20 18.51 -6.27 -1.92
CA LEU A 20 18.75 -4.91 -1.40
C LEU A 20 20.05 -4.30 -1.96
N PHE A 21 21.01 -5.14 -2.29
CA PHE A 21 22.32 -4.74 -2.83
C PHE A 21 22.41 -4.93 -4.35
N TYR A 22 21.74 -5.96 -4.86
CA TYR A 22 21.73 -6.33 -6.29
C TYR A 22 20.29 -6.56 -6.78
N PRO A 23 19.50 -5.47 -7.00
CA PRO A 23 18.06 -5.58 -7.26
C PRO A 23 17.67 -6.44 -8.46
N MET A 24 18.52 -6.45 -9.50
CA MET A 24 18.27 -7.16 -10.76
C MET A 24 18.94 -8.55 -10.82
N ALA A 25 19.59 -9.00 -9.75
CA ALA A 25 20.27 -10.29 -9.74
C ALA A 25 19.26 -11.45 -9.90
N PRO A 26 19.39 -12.32 -10.93
CA PRO A 26 18.55 -13.48 -11.09
C PRO A 26 18.90 -14.57 -10.07
N LEU A 27 17.86 -15.24 -9.55
CA LEU A 27 18.02 -16.49 -8.80
C LEU A 27 18.32 -17.63 -9.76
N THR A 28 19.37 -18.41 -9.49
CA THR A 28 19.73 -19.62 -10.26
C THR A 28 19.55 -20.87 -9.41
N LEU A 29 19.18 -21.97 -10.07
CA LEU A 29 19.05 -23.28 -9.43
C LEU A 29 20.33 -24.13 -9.59
N THR A 30 21.27 -23.69 -10.45
CA THR A 30 22.54 -24.35 -10.67
C THR A 30 23.68 -23.57 -10.02
N PRO A 31 24.67 -24.25 -9.43
CA PRO A 31 25.85 -23.59 -8.88
C PRO A 31 26.51 -22.69 -9.93
N PRO A 32 26.96 -21.48 -9.54
CA PRO A 32 27.73 -20.61 -10.42
C PRO A 32 29.03 -21.26 -10.87
N GLU A 33 29.43 -21.03 -12.13
CA GLU A 33 30.70 -21.51 -12.66
C GLU A 33 31.88 -20.79 -12.02
N ALA A 34 33.10 -21.38 -12.16
CA ALA A 34 34.31 -20.76 -11.66
C ALA A 34 34.55 -19.41 -12.36
N GLY A 35 34.74 -18.35 -11.58
CA GLY A 35 34.93 -16.98 -12.10
C GLY A 35 33.63 -16.20 -12.37
N GLU A 36 32.46 -16.81 -12.23
CA GLU A 36 31.17 -16.11 -12.46
C GLU A 36 30.80 -15.19 -11.29
N ASP A 37 30.33 -13.98 -11.58
CA ASP A 37 29.85 -13.03 -10.58
C ASP A 37 28.60 -13.56 -9.87
N CYS A 38 28.71 -13.79 -8.55
CA CYS A 38 27.61 -14.38 -7.80
C CYS A 38 27.62 -14.00 -6.31
N VAL A 39 26.42 -14.13 -5.71
CA VAL A 39 26.25 -14.31 -4.27
C VAL A 39 25.79 -15.76 -4.05
N TRP A 40 26.57 -16.50 -3.27
CA TRP A 40 26.28 -17.89 -2.93
C TRP A 40 26.05 -18.00 -1.43
N ALA A 41 24.89 -18.48 -1.03
CA ALA A 41 24.52 -18.72 0.35
C ALA A 41 24.15 -20.20 0.55
N GLU A 42 24.73 -20.84 1.55
CA GLU A 42 24.60 -22.27 1.78
C GLU A 42 24.43 -22.60 3.27
N LYS A 43 23.39 -23.38 3.58
CA LYS A 43 23.29 -24.06 4.85
C LYS A 43 23.96 -25.43 4.72
N LYS A 44 25.10 -25.62 5.39
CA LYS A 44 25.85 -26.87 5.50
C LYS A 44 25.37 -27.68 6.70
N PRO A 45 25.72 -28.98 6.77
CA PRO A 45 25.40 -29.81 7.94
C PRO A 45 25.95 -29.27 9.27
N ASP A 46 27.10 -28.60 9.22
CA ASP A 46 27.87 -28.12 10.38
C ASP A 46 27.81 -26.59 10.57
N GLY A 47 27.17 -25.84 9.67
CA GLY A 47 27.15 -24.40 9.77
C GLY A 47 26.45 -23.66 8.61
N LEU A 48 26.62 -22.36 8.61
CA LEU A 48 26.13 -21.46 7.58
C LEU A 48 27.33 -20.85 6.86
N TRP A 49 27.24 -20.69 5.56
CA TRP A 49 28.30 -20.11 4.73
C TRP A 49 27.69 -19.19 3.66
N ALA A 50 28.35 -18.05 3.42
CA ALA A 50 27.99 -17.12 2.37
C ALA A 50 29.24 -16.60 1.67
N MET A 51 29.14 -16.37 0.36
CA MET A 51 30.23 -15.86 -0.47
C MET A 51 29.68 -14.85 -1.48
N VAL A 52 30.48 -13.81 -1.75
CA VAL A 52 30.26 -12.87 -2.85
C VAL A 52 31.51 -12.87 -3.74
N ARG A 53 31.29 -12.93 -5.05
CA ARG A 53 32.36 -12.83 -6.07
C ARG A 53 31.95 -11.81 -7.12
N GLN A 54 32.88 -10.94 -7.50
CA GLN A 54 32.70 -9.97 -8.58
C GLN A 54 34.05 -9.73 -9.27
N GLY A 55 34.18 -10.19 -10.51
CA GLY A 55 35.46 -10.27 -11.21
C GLY A 55 36.46 -11.13 -10.44
N ASP A 56 37.70 -10.62 -10.25
CA ASP A 56 38.74 -11.31 -9.51
C ASP A 56 38.64 -11.18 -7.98
N LYS A 57 37.69 -10.41 -7.48
CA LYS A 57 37.49 -10.20 -6.03
C LYS A 57 36.47 -11.20 -5.48
N CYS A 58 36.79 -11.74 -4.29
CA CYS A 58 35.95 -12.67 -3.57
C CYS A 58 36.02 -12.39 -2.06
N ALA A 59 34.91 -12.51 -1.39
CA ALA A 59 34.84 -12.50 0.07
C ALA A 59 33.85 -13.57 0.55
N GLU A 60 34.13 -14.15 1.71
CA GLU A 60 33.27 -15.19 2.31
C GLU A 60 33.10 -14.99 3.80
N ARG A 61 32.04 -15.57 4.35
CA ARG A 61 31.76 -15.61 5.78
C ARG A 61 31.12 -16.93 6.17
N SER A 62 31.41 -17.37 7.39
CA SER A 62 30.80 -18.55 7.99
C SER A 62 30.29 -18.24 9.40
N ALA A 63 29.26 -18.98 9.82
CA ALA A 63 28.72 -18.95 11.17
C ALA A 63 28.26 -20.35 11.59
N PRO A 64 28.23 -20.67 12.89
CA PRO A 64 27.61 -21.91 13.38
C PRO A 64 26.10 -21.93 13.07
N LEU A 65 25.49 -23.11 13.10
CA LEU A 65 24.05 -23.21 13.07
C LEU A 65 23.43 -22.51 14.30
N PRO A 66 22.30 -21.82 14.14
CA PRO A 66 21.60 -21.24 15.28
C PRO A 66 21.13 -22.34 16.25
N ALA A 67 20.97 -21.97 17.52
CA ALA A 67 20.33 -22.84 18.49
C ALA A 67 18.93 -23.27 18.02
N PRO A 68 18.42 -24.45 18.41
CA PRO A 68 17.05 -24.84 18.09
C PRO A 68 16.03 -23.81 18.51
N ALA A 69 14.94 -23.68 17.77
CA ALA A 69 13.87 -22.70 18.04
C ALA A 69 13.26 -22.87 19.44
N GLU A 70 13.17 -24.12 19.95
CA GLU A 70 12.70 -24.44 21.29
C GLU A 70 13.62 -23.87 22.41
N ALA A 71 14.88 -23.59 22.07
CA ALA A 71 15.86 -22.91 22.93
C ALA A 71 15.96 -21.38 22.68
N GLY A 72 14.98 -20.79 21.95
CA GLY A 72 14.97 -19.36 21.64
C GLY A 72 15.85 -18.97 20.46
N GLY A 73 16.37 -19.94 19.69
CA GLY A 73 17.20 -19.68 18.51
C GLY A 73 16.40 -19.15 17.31
N GLU A 74 17.11 -18.51 16.40
CA GLU A 74 16.57 -18.04 15.13
C GLU A 74 16.39 -19.18 14.11
N THR A 75 15.56 -18.97 13.09
CA THR A 75 15.49 -19.94 12.00
C THR A 75 16.81 -19.95 11.22
N PRO A 76 17.29 -21.13 10.76
CA PRO A 76 18.49 -21.22 9.91
C PRO A 76 18.40 -20.32 8.66
N GLU A 77 17.21 -20.12 8.12
CA GLU A 77 16.96 -19.24 6.96
C GLU A 77 17.28 -17.79 7.33
N PHE A 78 16.74 -17.27 8.43
CA PHE A 78 17.01 -15.89 8.87
C PHE A 78 18.50 -15.69 9.25
N SER A 79 19.11 -16.68 9.91
CA SER A 79 20.52 -16.61 10.27
C SER A 79 21.44 -16.61 9.04
N LEU A 80 21.15 -17.43 8.00
CA LEU A 80 21.87 -17.40 6.74
C LEU A 80 21.65 -16.09 5.97
N ALA A 81 20.43 -15.59 5.96
CA ALA A 81 20.07 -14.30 5.38
C ALA A 81 20.83 -13.14 6.07
N SER A 82 20.88 -13.16 7.42
CA SER A 82 21.66 -12.20 8.21
C SER A 82 23.15 -12.25 7.93
N LEU A 83 23.73 -13.47 7.86
CA LEU A 83 25.14 -13.67 7.51
C LEU A 83 25.46 -13.09 6.12
N THR A 84 24.59 -13.38 5.15
CA THR A 84 24.72 -12.88 3.77
C THR A 84 24.60 -11.36 3.71
N TYR A 85 23.62 -10.78 4.43
CA TYR A 85 23.46 -9.33 4.54
C TYR A 85 24.71 -8.66 5.12
N ASP A 86 25.27 -9.19 6.22
CA ASP A 86 26.45 -8.61 6.88
C ASP A 86 27.69 -8.68 5.97
N LEU A 87 27.82 -9.76 5.19
CA LEU A 87 28.87 -9.89 4.17
C LEU A 87 28.69 -8.82 3.07
N LEU A 88 27.48 -8.70 2.51
CA LEU A 88 27.20 -7.75 1.42
C LEU A 88 27.32 -6.30 1.86
N ARG A 89 26.88 -5.97 3.09
CA ARG A 89 27.05 -4.65 3.68
C ARG A 89 28.53 -4.24 3.74
N GLN A 90 29.40 -5.15 4.17
CA GLN A 90 30.85 -4.90 4.18
C GLN A 90 31.46 -4.82 2.77
N TRP A 91 30.98 -5.68 1.86
CA TRP A 91 31.46 -5.74 0.49
C TRP A 91 31.13 -4.48 -0.31
N THR A 92 29.90 -4.00 -0.21
CA THR A 92 29.40 -2.86 -0.99
C THR A 92 29.55 -1.51 -0.28
N GLY A 93 29.72 -1.49 1.04
CA GLY A 93 29.64 -0.27 1.85
C GLY A 93 28.23 0.29 2.01
N ILE A 94 27.21 -0.33 1.41
CA ILE A 94 25.80 0.12 1.47
C ILE A 94 25.16 -0.40 2.76
N ARG A 95 24.46 0.48 3.47
CA ARG A 95 23.58 0.13 4.58
C ARG A 95 22.13 0.42 4.21
N PRO A 96 21.32 -0.60 3.84
CA PRO A 96 19.91 -0.40 3.54
C PRO A 96 19.16 0.24 4.74
N PRO A 97 18.32 1.28 4.53
CA PRO A 97 17.70 2.03 5.64
C PRO A 97 16.84 1.18 6.58
N TRP A 98 16.19 0.13 6.07
CA TRP A 98 15.40 -0.82 6.84
C TRP A 98 16.19 -2.08 7.24
N GLY A 99 17.50 -2.08 7.04
CA GLY A 99 18.36 -3.18 7.40
C GLY A 99 17.91 -4.52 6.83
N LYS A 100 17.88 -5.55 7.67
CA LYS A 100 17.49 -6.94 7.36
C LYS A 100 15.98 -7.16 7.27
N MET A 101 15.17 -6.12 7.45
CA MET A 101 13.72 -6.25 7.45
C MET A 101 13.18 -6.46 6.03
N THR A 102 12.61 -7.63 5.77
CA THR A 102 11.94 -7.97 4.51
C THR A 102 10.42 -7.72 4.56
N GLY A 103 9.86 -7.56 5.76
CA GLY A 103 8.44 -7.32 5.99
C GLY A 103 7.96 -5.98 5.45
N VAL A 104 6.68 -5.94 5.05
CA VAL A 104 6.09 -4.76 4.40
C VAL A 104 5.43 -3.76 5.37
N ARG A 105 5.31 -4.12 6.66
CA ARG A 105 4.56 -3.34 7.67
C ARG A 105 5.37 -3.14 8.97
N PRO A 106 6.40 -2.28 8.97
CA PRO A 106 7.21 -2.05 10.17
C PRO A 106 6.40 -1.54 11.37
N VAL A 107 5.42 -0.66 11.14
CA VAL A 107 4.56 -0.11 12.18
C VAL A 107 3.72 -1.20 12.85
N ARG A 108 3.10 -2.08 12.05
CA ARG A 108 2.37 -3.23 12.54
C ARG A 108 3.21 -4.11 13.46
N LEU A 109 4.47 -4.31 13.09
CA LEU A 109 5.38 -5.13 13.88
C LEU A 109 5.61 -4.53 15.28
N ILE A 110 5.65 -3.19 15.39
CA ILE A 110 5.73 -2.49 16.69
C ILE A 110 4.45 -2.77 17.50
N HIS A 111 3.27 -2.61 16.91
CA HIS A 111 2.00 -2.90 17.57
C HIS A 111 1.91 -4.36 18.04
N ASP A 112 2.31 -5.31 17.19
CA ASP A 112 2.29 -6.74 17.52
C ASP A 112 3.23 -7.06 18.70
N LYS A 113 4.43 -6.43 18.76
CA LYS A 113 5.37 -6.59 19.87
C LYS A 113 4.85 -5.99 21.17
N ARG A 114 4.27 -4.79 21.12
CA ARG A 114 3.60 -4.16 22.27
C ARG A 114 2.45 -5.01 22.79
N ALA A 115 1.61 -5.54 21.90
CA ALA A 115 0.51 -6.44 22.25
C ALA A 115 1.00 -7.76 22.87
N ALA A 116 2.19 -8.23 22.49
CA ALA A 116 2.86 -9.39 23.08
C ALA A 116 3.57 -9.08 24.41
N GLY A 117 3.50 -7.85 24.94
CA GLY A 117 4.06 -7.45 26.21
C GLY A 117 5.56 -7.15 26.19
N TRP A 118 6.16 -6.91 25.04
CA TRP A 118 7.56 -6.51 24.96
C TRP A 118 7.75 -5.11 25.54
N SER A 119 8.90 -4.89 26.22
CA SER A 119 9.28 -3.55 26.64
C SER A 119 9.72 -2.69 25.43
N GLU A 120 9.65 -1.36 25.56
CA GLU A 120 10.15 -0.46 24.50
C GLU A 120 11.64 -0.70 24.24
N THR A 121 12.44 -1.00 25.27
CA THR A 121 13.86 -1.35 25.12
C THR A 121 14.05 -2.62 24.29
N ASP A 122 13.25 -3.65 24.50
CA ASP A 122 13.33 -4.89 23.69
C ASP A 122 12.95 -4.63 22.24
N ILE A 123 11.98 -3.74 22.00
CA ILE A 123 11.57 -3.32 20.67
C ILE A 123 12.69 -2.51 20.01
N ASP A 124 13.35 -1.59 20.73
CA ASP A 124 14.49 -0.81 20.26
C ASP A 124 15.62 -1.77 19.81
N HIS A 125 16.02 -2.73 20.64
CA HIS A 125 17.02 -3.76 20.29
C HIS A 125 16.62 -4.60 19.08
N PHE A 126 15.33 -4.97 19.00
CA PHE A 126 14.82 -5.74 17.89
C PHE A 126 14.98 -5.02 16.56
N PHE A 127 14.66 -3.74 16.47
CA PHE A 127 14.77 -2.97 15.24
C PHE A 127 16.20 -2.55 14.93
N LEU A 128 16.92 -2.01 15.92
CA LEU A 128 18.21 -1.39 15.70
C LEU A 128 19.36 -2.39 15.63
N GLU A 129 19.38 -3.37 16.51
CA GLU A 129 20.48 -4.32 16.59
C GLU A 129 20.22 -5.59 15.76
N ARG A 130 19.09 -6.25 15.98
CA ARG A 130 18.78 -7.50 15.28
C ARG A 130 18.53 -7.28 13.79
N PHE A 131 17.72 -6.28 13.43
CA PHE A 131 17.40 -5.98 12.03
C PHE A 131 18.31 -4.95 11.38
N ASP A 132 19.21 -4.30 12.10
CA ASP A 132 20.10 -3.23 11.60
C ASP A 132 19.34 -2.08 10.91
N CYS A 133 18.10 -1.80 11.35
CA CYS A 133 17.35 -0.63 10.90
C CYS A 133 18.12 0.65 11.24
N SER A 134 18.04 1.65 10.36
CA SER A 134 18.55 2.99 10.71
C SER A 134 17.69 3.61 11.81
N GLU A 135 18.33 4.36 12.73
CA GLU A 135 17.65 5.08 13.80
C GLU A 135 16.51 5.95 13.27
N GLN A 136 16.76 6.70 12.18
CA GLN A 136 15.77 7.58 11.56
C GLN A 136 14.49 6.83 11.13
N LYS A 137 14.62 5.67 10.46
CA LYS A 137 13.48 4.87 10.00
C LYS A 137 12.73 4.22 11.15
N TYR A 138 13.45 3.75 12.15
CA TYR A 138 12.83 3.20 13.34
C TYR A 138 12.06 4.25 14.12
N GLN A 139 12.63 5.42 14.39
CA GLN A 139 11.96 6.51 15.10
C GLN A 139 10.71 7.00 14.35
N MET A 140 10.77 7.09 13.02
CA MET A 140 9.60 7.39 12.22
C MET A 140 8.49 6.33 12.39
N ALA A 141 8.83 5.04 12.33
CA ALA A 141 7.85 3.97 12.52
C ALA A 141 7.27 3.97 13.93
N LYS A 142 8.09 4.26 14.96
CA LYS A 142 7.67 4.35 16.36
C LYS A 142 6.71 5.53 16.58
N ALA A 143 7.04 6.70 16.05
CA ALA A 143 6.17 7.88 16.11
C ALA A 143 4.81 7.64 15.44
N ILE A 144 4.80 6.94 14.31
CA ILE A 144 3.56 6.52 13.63
C ILE A 144 2.77 5.55 14.51
N ALA A 145 3.42 4.56 15.13
CA ALA A 145 2.75 3.61 16.01
C ALA A 145 2.08 4.31 17.20
N ASP A 146 2.77 5.28 17.82
CA ASP A 146 2.24 6.06 18.93
C ASP A 146 1.01 6.89 18.52
N LEU A 147 1.08 7.53 17.35
CA LEU A 147 -0.02 8.29 16.79
C LEU A 147 -1.23 7.41 16.46
N GLN A 148 -0.98 6.21 15.93
CA GLN A 148 -2.05 5.29 15.51
C GLN A 148 -2.78 4.63 16.68
N GLU A 149 -2.18 4.52 17.86
CA GLU A 149 -2.75 3.77 18.98
C GLU A 149 -4.20 4.16 19.34
N PRO A 150 -4.56 5.46 19.53
CA PRO A 150 -5.94 5.84 19.78
C PRO A 150 -6.89 5.58 18.59
N ILE A 151 -6.39 5.72 17.36
CA ILE A 151 -7.17 5.49 16.13
C ILE A 151 -7.49 4.00 15.96
N LEU A 152 -6.51 3.14 16.23
CA LEU A 152 -6.65 1.70 16.15
C LEU A 152 -7.66 1.17 17.18
N LYS A 153 -7.76 1.78 18.37
CA LYS A 153 -8.80 1.42 19.36
C LYS A 153 -10.21 1.59 18.81
N VAL A 154 -10.46 2.62 18.00
CA VAL A 154 -11.74 2.82 17.32
C VAL A 154 -11.95 1.80 16.20
N GLY A 155 -10.97 1.63 15.33
CA GLY A 155 -11.05 0.74 14.17
C GLY A 155 -11.10 -0.75 14.54
N SER A 156 -10.45 -1.15 15.62
CA SER A 156 -10.47 -2.53 16.13
C SER A 156 -11.64 -2.84 17.08
N ALA A 157 -12.56 -1.89 17.28
CA ALA A 157 -13.76 -2.15 18.06
C ALA A 157 -14.53 -3.35 17.46
N PRO A 158 -15.08 -4.24 18.32
CA PRO A 158 -15.76 -5.43 17.84
C PRO A 158 -16.85 -5.10 16.82
N LYS A 159 -16.90 -5.89 15.72
CA LYS A 159 -17.93 -5.76 14.69
C LYS A 159 -17.94 -4.41 13.94
N THR A 160 -16.83 -3.69 13.88
CA THR A 160 -16.69 -2.54 12.98
C THR A 160 -16.17 -2.96 11.61
N TYR A 161 -16.55 -2.22 10.57
CA TYR A 161 -16.04 -2.44 9.22
C TYR A 161 -15.90 -1.13 8.44
N SER A 162 -15.03 -1.15 7.44
CA SER A 162 -14.92 -0.14 6.39
C SER A 162 -15.55 -0.62 5.10
N LEU A 163 -16.21 0.27 4.37
CA LEU A 163 -16.77 0.00 3.05
C LEU A 163 -15.83 0.56 1.97
N TYR A 164 -15.29 -0.31 1.13
CA TYR A 164 -14.54 0.08 -0.06
C TYR A 164 -15.41 -0.07 -1.31
N ILE A 165 -15.43 0.96 -2.18
CA ILE A 165 -16.17 0.97 -3.43
C ILE A 165 -15.20 1.24 -4.56
N GLY A 166 -15.00 0.25 -5.45
CA GLY A 166 -14.04 0.32 -6.54
C GLY A 166 -14.65 0.79 -7.86
N ILE A 167 -14.08 1.85 -8.46
CA ILE A 167 -14.45 2.36 -9.79
C ILE A 167 -13.29 2.06 -10.75
N PRO A 168 -13.39 1.05 -11.61
CA PRO A 168 -12.28 0.56 -12.44
C PRO A 168 -12.18 1.27 -13.79
N PHE A 169 -12.47 2.56 -13.85
CA PHE A 169 -12.39 3.36 -15.07
C PHE A 169 -11.39 4.49 -14.91
N CYS A 170 -10.65 4.78 -15.98
CA CYS A 170 -9.71 5.91 -16.06
C CYS A 170 -9.78 6.56 -17.44
N PRO A 171 -9.56 7.89 -17.57
CA PRO A 171 -9.48 8.56 -18.88
C PRO A 171 -8.28 8.08 -19.69
N SER A 172 -7.16 7.74 -19.06
CA SER A 172 -5.98 7.12 -19.67
C SER A 172 -5.29 6.21 -18.67
N ARG A 173 -4.47 5.26 -19.14
CA ARG A 173 -3.69 4.38 -18.27
C ARG A 173 -2.28 4.92 -18.09
N CYS A 174 -1.94 5.29 -16.87
CA CYS A 174 -0.58 5.69 -16.51
C CYS A 174 0.41 4.53 -16.66
N SER A 175 1.66 4.80 -17.09
CA SER A 175 2.68 3.78 -17.36
C SER A 175 3.06 2.95 -16.13
N TYR A 176 3.10 3.57 -14.96
CA TYR A 176 3.43 2.92 -13.68
C TYR A 176 2.26 2.13 -13.06
N CYS A 177 1.01 2.38 -13.50
CA CYS A 177 -0.17 1.85 -12.81
C CYS A 177 -0.36 0.36 -13.08
N SER A 178 -0.54 -0.41 -12.01
CA SER A 178 -0.81 -1.85 -12.04
C SER A 178 -2.27 -2.22 -11.76
N PHE A 179 -3.11 -1.25 -11.44
CA PHE A 179 -4.53 -1.51 -11.25
C PHE A 179 -5.21 -1.89 -12.55
N VAL A 180 -6.18 -2.80 -12.44
CA VAL A 180 -7.06 -3.11 -13.57
C VAL A 180 -8.00 -1.94 -13.77
N SER A 181 -7.82 -1.24 -14.88
CA SER A 181 -8.69 -0.13 -15.26
C SER A 181 -9.07 -0.23 -16.74
N CYS A 182 -10.31 0.09 -17.04
CA CYS A 182 -10.83 0.24 -18.38
C CYS A 182 -10.65 1.69 -18.84
N ASN A 183 -10.29 1.87 -20.11
CA ASN A 183 -10.17 3.20 -20.71
C ASN A 183 -11.56 3.72 -21.09
N LEU A 184 -11.92 4.90 -20.58
CA LEU A 184 -13.24 5.51 -20.83
C LEU A 184 -13.53 5.72 -22.32
N ASP A 185 -12.53 6.07 -23.14
CA ASP A 185 -12.74 6.32 -24.57
C ASP A 185 -13.26 5.08 -25.28
N ARG A 186 -12.78 3.88 -24.89
CA ARG A 186 -13.17 2.60 -25.46
C ARG A 186 -14.38 1.97 -24.78
N ASP A 187 -14.44 2.07 -23.45
CA ASP A 187 -15.29 1.23 -22.62
C ASP A 187 -16.48 2.01 -22.00
N ARG A 188 -16.75 3.23 -22.47
CA ARG A 188 -17.79 4.14 -21.96
C ARG A 188 -19.16 3.48 -21.82
N LYS A 189 -19.54 2.59 -22.76
CA LYS A 189 -20.81 1.88 -22.74
C LYS A 189 -21.01 0.96 -21.54
N MET A 190 -19.92 0.54 -20.90
CA MET A 190 -19.98 -0.32 -19.72
C MET A 190 -20.22 0.46 -18.42
N VAL A 191 -19.98 1.78 -18.41
CA VAL A 191 -20.00 2.57 -17.16
C VAL A 191 -21.37 2.55 -16.49
N GLN A 192 -22.46 2.83 -17.21
CA GLN A 192 -23.79 2.82 -16.60
C GLN A 192 -24.22 1.42 -16.11
N PRO A 193 -24.13 0.35 -16.90
CA PRO A 193 -24.41 -1.00 -16.40
C PRO A 193 -23.56 -1.38 -15.20
N TYR A 194 -22.30 -0.92 -15.15
CA TYR A 194 -21.43 -1.14 -13.99
C TYR A 194 -21.94 -0.42 -12.74
N VAL A 195 -22.31 0.86 -12.86
CA VAL A 195 -22.86 1.65 -11.73
C VAL A 195 -24.15 1.04 -11.21
N ASP A 196 -25.03 0.54 -12.09
CA ASP A 196 -26.27 -0.13 -11.71
C ASP A 196 -25.99 -1.41 -10.90
N CYS A 197 -25.06 -2.25 -11.35
CA CYS A 197 -24.60 -3.42 -10.61
C CYS A 197 -23.97 -3.02 -9.27
N LEU A 198 -23.11 -2.01 -9.27
CA LEU A 198 -22.41 -1.53 -8.09
C LEU A 198 -23.37 -1.03 -7.00
N CYS A 199 -24.40 -0.27 -7.38
CA CYS A 199 -25.45 0.17 -6.45
C CYS A 199 -26.20 -1.02 -5.82
N ASN A 200 -26.47 -2.06 -6.60
CA ASN A 200 -27.14 -3.26 -6.08
C ASN A 200 -26.19 -4.09 -5.17
N GLU A 201 -24.90 -4.17 -5.48
CA GLU A 201 -23.93 -4.81 -4.61
C GLU A 201 -23.78 -4.06 -3.26
N VAL A 202 -23.77 -2.73 -3.28
CA VAL A 202 -23.73 -1.89 -2.08
C VAL A 202 -24.92 -2.16 -1.16
N LYS A 203 -26.12 -2.31 -1.73
CA LYS A 203 -27.33 -2.70 -0.97
C LYS A 203 -27.21 -4.10 -0.37
N GLU A 204 -26.66 -5.06 -1.14
CA GLU A 204 -26.45 -6.43 -0.65
C GLU A 204 -25.40 -6.46 0.46
N ILE A 205 -24.30 -5.71 0.32
CA ILE A 205 -23.30 -5.57 1.38
C ILE A 205 -23.95 -5.04 2.66
N ARG A 206 -24.81 -4.02 2.57
CA ARG A 206 -25.54 -3.51 3.74
C ARG A 206 -26.37 -4.62 4.39
N ARG A 207 -27.13 -5.37 3.59
CA ARG A 207 -27.95 -6.47 4.09
C ARG A 207 -27.16 -7.55 4.80
N GLN A 208 -25.98 -7.91 4.26
CA GLN A 208 -25.10 -8.91 4.88
C GLN A 208 -24.41 -8.37 6.14
N ALA A 209 -24.01 -7.10 6.14
CA ALA A 209 -23.45 -6.43 7.31
C ALA A 209 -24.45 -6.40 8.48
N ASP A 210 -25.73 -6.09 8.18
CA ASP A 210 -26.80 -6.11 9.19
C ASP A 210 -27.02 -7.49 9.80
N LYS A 211 -27.05 -8.53 8.96
CA LYS A 211 -27.16 -9.92 9.43
C LYS A 211 -25.99 -10.32 10.34
N ALA A 212 -24.77 -9.87 10.01
CA ALA A 212 -23.58 -10.11 10.80
C ALA A 212 -23.48 -9.19 12.05
N GLY A 213 -24.39 -8.22 12.21
CA GLY A 213 -24.35 -7.22 13.27
C GLY A 213 -23.15 -6.30 13.20
N LEU A 214 -22.68 -5.99 11.97
CA LEU A 214 -21.53 -5.12 11.75
C LEU A 214 -21.94 -3.64 11.71
N THR A 215 -21.08 -2.77 12.23
CA THR A 215 -21.24 -1.31 12.24
C THR A 215 -20.26 -0.65 11.29
N LEU A 216 -20.77 0.20 10.38
CA LEU A 216 -19.94 0.95 9.44
C LEU A 216 -19.10 2.00 10.17
N CYS A 217 -17.79 2.02 9.92
CA CYS A 217 -16.83 2.94 10.53
C CYS A 217 -16.28 3.96 9.51
N SER A 218 -15.89 3.50 8.32
CA SER A 218 -15.40 4.40 7.26
C SER A 218 -15.85 3.96 5.87
N ILE A 219 -15.83 4.91 4.92
CA ILE A 219 -16.13 4.67 3.51
C ILE A 219 -14.97 5.19 2.66
N TYR A 220 -14.59 4.41 1.65
CA TYR A 220 -13.58 4.78 0.69
C TYR A 220 -14.01 4.44 -0.74
N ILE A 221 -14.19 5.45 -1.58
CA ILE A 221 -14.46 5.29 -3.01
C ILE A 221 -13.18 5.57 -3.78
N GLY A 222 -12.63 4.53 -4.40
CA GLY A 222 -11.34 4.62 -5.09
C GLY A 222 -11.25 3.66 -6.28
N GLY A 223 -10.02 3.25 -6.61
CA GLY A 223 -9.73 2.26 -7.64
C GLY A 223 -8.97 2.81 -8.83
N GLY A 224 -9.63 2.97 -9.99
CA GLY A 224 -9.08 3.67 -11.15
C GLY A 224 -9.17 5.18 -10.93
N THR A 225 -10.36 5.73 -11.20
CA THR A 225 -10.64 7.15 -10.96
C THR A 225 -12.14 7.33 -10.74
N PRO A 226 -12.63 7.51 -9.52
CA PRO A 226 -14.06 7.68 -9.24
C PRO A 226 -14.72 8.83 -10.02
N THR A 227 -14.04 9.93 -10.21
CA THR A 227 -14.52 11.08 -11.00
C THR A 227 -14.54 10.83 -12.53
N SER A 228 -14.16 9.62 -12.96
CA SER A 228 -14.45 9.16 -14.32
C SER A 228 -15.96 8.94 -14.56
N LEU A 229 -16.74 8.79 -13.49
CA LEU A 229 -18.20 8.80 -13.53
C LEU A 229 -18.71 10.21 -13.83
N SER A 230 -19.88 10.31 -14.48
CA SER A 230 -20.60 11.59 -14.60
C SER A 230 -21.13 12.04 -13.24
N ALA A 231 -21.48 13.33 -13.12
CA ALA A 231 -22.14 13.87 -11.92
C ALA A 231 -23.41 13.09 -11.56
N ASP A 232 -24.22 12.70 -12.54
CA ASP A 232 -25.44 11.91 -12.30
C ASP A 232 -25.13 10.49 -11.81
N GLN A 233 -24.08 9.86 -12.35
CA GLN A 233 -23.65 8.54 -11.91
C GLN A 233 -23.07 8.60 -10.48
N LEU A 234 -22.34 9.68 -10.14
CA LEU A 234 -21.91 9.93 -8.77
C LEU A 234 -23.10 10.14 -7.83
N ARG A 235 -24.11 10.94 -8.24
CA ARG A 235 -25.36 11.10 -7.48
C ARG A 235 -26.07 9.77 -7.26
N GLN A 236 -26.16 8.93 -8.28
CA GLN A 236 -26.77 7.60 -8.18
C GLN A 236 -26.03 6.72 -7.16
N LEU A 237 -24.70 6.62 -7.26
CA LEU A 237 -23.90 5.78 -6.39
C LEU A 237 -23.88 6.30 -4.95
N MET A 238 -23.51 7.56 -4.76
CA MET A 238 -23.41 8.18 -3.43
C MET A 238 -24.78 8.34 -2.78
N GLY A 239 -25.83 8.57 -3.58
CA GLY A 239 -27.21 8.53 -3.14
C GLY A 239 -27.63 7.15 -2.62
N THR A 240 -27.20 6.07 -3.30
CA THR A 240 -27.41 4.70 -2.81
C THR A 240 -26.70 4.48 -1.47
N VAL A 241 -25.48 4.96 -1.32
CA VAL A 241 -24.76 4.89 -0.03
C VAL A 241 -25.53 5.63 1.06
N ARG A 242 -25.89 6.90 0.82
CA ARG A 242 -26.61 7.75 1.79
C ARG A 242 -27.97 7.17 2.21
N GLN A 243 -28.68 6.51 1.31
CA GLN A 243 -29.99 5.91 1.58
C GLN A 243 -29.91 4.60 2.38
N ASN A 244 -28.79 3.89 2.29
CA ASN A 244 -28.67 2.56 2.90
C ASN A 244 -27.79 2.52 4.15
N PHE A 245 -26.97 3.55 4.41
CA PHE A 245 -26.05 3.56 5.56
C PHE A 245 -26.29 4.79 6.45
N ASP A 246 -26.14 4.59 7.75
CA ASP A 246 -26.11 5.67 8.73
C ASP A 246 -24.73 6.34 8.70
N LEU A 247 -24.65 7.48 8.02
CA LEU A 247 -23.40 8.22 7.88
C LEU A 247 -23.02 9.01 9.14
N SER A 248 -23.92 9.17 10.12
CA SER A 248 -23.65 9.92 11.36
C SER A 248 -22.57 9.28 12.23
N LYS A 249 -22.31 7.99 12.05
CA LYS A 249 -21.30 7.20 12.77
C LYS A 249 -20.01 6.99 11.99
N VAL A 250 -19.96 7.47 10.75
CA VAL A 250 -18.82 7.31 9.86
C VAL A 250 -17.76 8.35 10.21
N VAL A 251 -16.58 7.88 10.63
CA VAL A 251 -15.47 8.76 11.02
C VAL A 251 -14.72 9.36 9.83
N GLU A 252 -14.82 8.71 8.66
CA GLU A 252 -14.19 9.17 7.43
C GLU A 252 -14.96 8.66 6.20
N TYR A 253 -15.24 9.55 5.26
CA TYR A 253 -15.79 9.24 3.95
C TYR A 253 -14.90 9.86 2.88
N THR A 254 -14.04 9.06 2.29
CA THR A 254 -13.05 9.49 1.29
C THR A 254 -13.51 9.16 -0.13
N VAL A 255 -13.31 10.11 -1.06
CA VAL A 255 -13.51 9.93 -2.49
C VAL A 255 -12.26 10.37 -3.25
N GLU A 256 -11.68 9.47 -4.05
CA GLU A 256 -10.56 9.83 -4.92
C GLU A 256 -11.04 10.67 -6.11
N ALA A 257 -10.73 11.96 -6.10
CA ALA A 257 -10.88 12.89 -7.23
C ALA A 257 -9.52 13.10 -7.93
N GLY A 258 -8.74 12.03 -8.03
CA GLY A 258 -7.29 12.02 -8.24
C GLY A 258 -6.81 12.49 -9.62
N ARG A 259 -7.72 12.81 -10.55
CA ARG A 259 -7.36 13.20 -11.93
C ARG A 259 -8.07 14.49 -12.35
N PRO A 260 -7.33 15.62 -12.47
CA PRO A 260 -7.89 16.90 -12.92
C PRO A 260 -8.58 16.81 -14.29
N ASP A 261 -8.05 16.00 -15.22
CA ASP A 261 -8.61 15.81 -16.57
C ASP A 261 -10.00 15.14 -16.62
N CYS A 262 -10.55 14.73 -15.49
CA CYS A 262 -11.91 14.19 -15.38
C CYS A 262 -12.66 14.63 -14.12
N THR A 263 -12.11 15.59 -13.38
CA THR A 263 -12.73 16.19 -12.19
C THR A 263 -13.13 17.62 -12.50
N ASP A 264 -14.39 17.96 -12.31
CA ASP A 264 -14.96 19.28 -12.56
C ASP A 264 -15.74 19.77 -11.34
N ALA A 265 -16.11 21.06 -11.36
CA ALA A 265 -16.82 21.73 -10.26
C ALA A 265 -18.15 21.04 -9.91
N GLU A 266 -18.90 20.52 -10.91
CA GLU A 266 -20.18 19.84 -10.65
C GLU A 266 -19.96 18.53 -9.86
N LYS A 267 -18.97 17.73 -10.25
CA LYS A 267 -18.63 16.48 -9.54
C LYS A 267 -18.13 16.75 -8.13
N LEU A 268 -17.27 17.77 -7.96
CA LEU A 268 -16.81 18.19 -6.63
C LEU A 268 -17.97 18.64 -5.74
N ALA A 269 -18.92 19.41 -6.27
CA ALA A 269 -20.12 19.79 -5.54
C ALA A 269 -20.99 18.59 -5.14
N VAL A 270 -21.18 17.62 -6.05
CA VAL A 270 -21.90 16.36 -5.75
C VAL A 270 -21.20 15.57 -4.65
N ILE A 271 -19.87 15.40 -4.73
CA ILE A 271 -19.11 14.67 -3.72
C ILE A 271 -19.29 15.32 -2.33
N LYS A 272 -19.25 16.64 -2.25
CA LYS A 272 -19.49 17.39 -0.99
C LYS A 272 -20.92 17.23 -0.51
N GLU A 273 -21.93 17.42 -1.39
CA GLU A 273 -23.35 17.30 -1.07
C GLU A 273 -23.71 15.95 -0.46
N TYR A 274 -23.12 14.88 -0.95
CA TYR A 274 -23.38 13.51 -0.46
C TYR A 274 -22.54 13.10 0.73
N GLY A 275 -21.80 14.02 1.35
CA GLY A 275 -21.22 13.86 2.67
C GLY A 275 -19.81 13.32 2.70
N ALA A 276 -19.06 13.35 1.58
CA ALA A 276 -17.65 13.05 1.64
C ALA A 276 -16.92 14.05 2.56
N THR A 277 -16.19 13.52 3.52
CA THR A 277 -15.40 14.31 4.49
C THR A 277 -14.00 14.59 3.97
N ARG A 278 -13.50 13.74 3.06
CA ARG A 278 -12.16 13.83 2.47
C ARG A 278 -12.21 13.55 0.98
N ILE A 279 -11.38 14.26 0.22
CA ILE A 279 -11.09 13.92 -1.18
C ILE A 279 -9.59 13.78 -1.40
N SER A 280 -9.21 13.15 -2.51
CA SER A 280 -7.82 13.07 -2.92
C SER A 280 -7.66 13.66 -4.31
N ILE A 281 -6.76 14.65 -4.45
CA ILE A 281 -6.32 15.22 -5.74
C ILE A 281 -4.87 14.83 -5.91
N ASN A 282 -4.56 14.00 -6.91
CA ASN A 282 -3.28 13.29 -6.99
C ASN A 282 -2.40 13.82 -8.13
N PRO A 283 -1.52 14.82 -7.87
CA PRO A 283 -0.58 15.34 -8.86
C PRO A 283 0.34 14.26 -9.42
N GLN A 284 0.89 13.45 -8.55
CA GLN A 284 2.02 12.53 -8.71
C GLN A 284 3.36 13.29 -8.87
N THR A 285 3.37 14.35 -9.62
CA THR A 285 4.45 15.34 -9.82
C THR A 285 3.84 16.65 -10.33
N PHE A 286 4.56 17.75 -10.19
CA PHE A 286 4.23 19.04 -10.80
C PHE A 286 5.16 19.37 -12.01
N SER A 287 5.87 18.38 -12.53
CA SER A 287 6.63 18.49 -13.78
C SER A 287 5.77 18.07 -14.97
N ASP A 288 5.47 18.99 -15.88
CA ASP A 288 4.68 18.71 -17.10
C ASP A 288 5.36 17.66 -18.00
N GLU A 289 6.70 17.67 -18.05
CA GLU A 289 7.47 16.69 -18.83
C GLU A 289 7.29 15.28 -18.25
N VAL A 290 7.41 15.14 -16.94
CA VAL A 290 7.21 13.85 -16.25
C VAL A 290 5.75 13.39 -16.36
N LEU A 291 4.76 14.31 -16.21
CA LEU A 291 3.34 14.00 -16.40
C LEU A 291 3.07 13.42 -17.80
N ALA A 292 3.62 14.06 -18.83
CA ALA A 292 3.50 13.56 -20.20
C ALA A 292 4.16 12.18 -20.37
N GLY A 293 5.36 12.00 -19.81
CA GLY A 293 6.12 10.74 -19.86
C GLY A 293 5.39 9.56 -19.19
N ILE A 294 4.65 9.80 -18.11
CA ILE A 294 3.85 8.76 -17.43
C ILE A 294 2.44 8.58 -18.01
N GLY A 295 2.09 9.30 -19.10
CA GLY A 295 0.81 9.16 -19.82
C GLY A 295 -0.36 9.87 -19.15
N ARG A 296 -0.12 10.91 -18.36
CA ARG A 296 -1.15 11.83 -17.85
C ARG A 296 -1.39 12.95 -18.86
N LYS A 297 -2.66 13.32 -19.07
CA LYS A 297 -3.06 14.30 -20.11
C LYS A 297 -3.29 15.72 -19.54
N HIS A 298 -3.04 15.92 -18.25
CA HIS A 298 -3.18 17.22 -17.58
C HIS A 298 -1.81 17.83 -17.25
N SER A 299 -1.79 19.12 -17.08
CA SER A 299 -0.62 19.92 -16.70
C SER A 299 -0.57 20.18 -15.18
N ALA A 300 0.54 20.73 -14.70
CA ALA A 300 0.66 21.26 -13.35
C ALA A 300 -0.39 22.37 -13.08
N GLN A 301 -0.70 23.22 -14.06
CA GLN A 301 -1.74 24.26 -13.92
C GLN A 301 -3.12 23.63 -13.70
N ASP A 302 -3.48 22.56 -14.42
CA ASP A 302 -4.77 21.89 -14.22
C ASP A 302 -4.92 21.32 -12.81
N ILE A 303 -3.81 20.92 -12.18
CA ILE A 303 -3.81 20.48 -10.78
C ILE A 303 -4.13 21.63 -9.84
N LEU A 304 -3.49 22.80 -10.05
CA LEU A 304 -3.74 24.01 -9.26
C LEU A 304 -5.19 24.47 -9.38
N ASP A 305 -5.73 24.47 -10.60
CA ASP A 305 -7.10 24.87 -10.89
C ASP A 305 -8.11 23.90 -10.23
N CYS A 306 -7.89 22.60 -10.37
CA CYS A 306 -8.72 21.57 -9.74
C CYS A 306 -8.71 21.69 -8.21
N TYR A 307 -7.55 21.96 -7.62
CA TYR A 307 -7.42 22.18 -6.17
C TYR A 307 -8.21 23.43 -5.72
N ALA A 308 -8.08 24.54 -6.45
CA ALA A 308 -8.82 25.76 -6.16
C ALA A 308 -10.36 25.55 -6.26
N GLU A 309 -10.83 24.84 -7.30
CA GLU A 309 -12.24 24.48 -7.43
C GLU A 309 -12.73 23.54 -6.31
N ALA A 310 -11.91 22.61 -5.84
CA ALA A 310 -12.24 21.75 -4.71
C ALA A 310 -12.40 22.58 -3.41
N ARG A 311 -11.48 23.51 -3.14
CA ARG A 311 -11.60 24.43 -1.99
C ARG A 311 -12.86 25.30 -2.10
N LYS A 312 -13.15 25.82 -3.29
CA LYS A 312 -14.37 26.60 -3.55
C LYS A 312 -15.66 25.78 -3.36
N ALA A 313 -15.65 24.49 -3.68
CA ALA A 313 -16.73 23.58 -3.42
C ALA A 313 -16.88 23.21 -1.92
N GLY A 314 -16.00 23.71 -1.05
CA GLY A 314 -16.04 23.53 0.40
C GLY A 314 -15.35 22.24 0.88
N HIS A 315 -14.44 21.65 0.11
CA HIS A 315 -13.63 20.55 0.60
C HIS A 315 -12.49 21.06 1.48
N ASP A 316 -12.54 20.71 2.75
CA ASP A 316 -11.63 21.18 3.80
C ASP A 316 -10.57 20.13 4.18
N ASP A 317 -10.72 18.89 3.74
CA ASP A 317 -9.75 17.81 3.95
C ASP A 317 -9.37 17.21 2.60
N ILE A 318 -8.21 17.63 2.09
CA ILE A 318 -7.69 17.22 0.79
C ILE A 318 -6.36 16.50 0.97
N ASN A 319 -6.24 15.31 0.40
CA ASN A 319 -4.99 14.58 0.26
C ASN A 319 -4.38 14.81 -1.13
N MET A 320 -3.06 14.91 -1.20
CA MET A 320 -2.31 14.97 -2.45
C MET A 320 -1.28 13.84 -2.49
N ASP A 321 -1.27 13.03 -3.57
CA ASP A 321 -0.26 11.98 -3.74
C ASP A 321 0.87 12.46 -4.65
N LEU A 322 2.10 12.22 -4.23
CA LEU A 322 3.33 12.37 -5.00
C LEU A 322 4.03 11.01 -5.14
N ILE A 323 4.77 10.80 -6.22
CA ILE A 323 5.54 9.57 -6.43
C ILE A 323 7.02 9.93 -6.64
N ALA A 324 7.88 9.41 -5.77
CA ALA A 324 9.33 9.47 -5.93
C ALA A 324 9.80 8.36 -6.87
N GLY A 325 10.68 8.69 -7.82
CA GLY A 325 11.30 7.76 -8.75
C GLY A 325 10.51 7.52 -10.04
N LEU A 326 9.63 8.45 -10.44
CA LEU A 326 8.99 8.39 -11.75
C LEU A 326 10.04 8.49 -12.88
N PRO A 327 9.83 7.82 -14.04
CA PRO A 327 10.73 7.94 -15.19
C PRO A 327 10.90 9.39 -15.62
N GLY A 328 12.15 9.81 -15.81
CA GLY A 328 12.49 11.18 -16.19
C GLY A 328 12.44 12.22 -15.06
N ASP A 329 12.08 11.81 -13.83
CA ASP A 329 12.09 12.71 -12.67
C ASP A 329 13.49 12.80 -12.04
N THR A 330 13.82 13.95 -11.46
CA THR A 330 15.09 14.23 -10.77
C THR A 330 14.83 14.61 -9.32
N VAL A 331 15.89 14.65 -8.50
CA VAL A 331 15.79 15.10 -7.09
C VAL A 331 15.28 16.53 -7.02
N GLU A 332 15.74 17.41 -7.91
CA GLU A 332 15.35 18.83 -7.99
C GLU A 332 13.89 18.97 -8.41
N SER A 333 13.45 18.22 -9.42
CA SER A 333 12.08 18.22 -9.92
C SER A 333 11.11 17.67 -8.86
N PHE A 334 11.49 16.59 -8.17
CA PHE A 334 10.72 16.04 -7.06
C PHE A 334 10.63 17.03 -5.88
N GLU A 335 11.76 17.68 -5.50
CA GLU A 335 11.75 18.72 -4.45
C GLU A 335 10.85 19.90 -4.85
N HIS A 336 10.89 20.32 -6.12
CA HIS A 336 9.98 21.34 -6.63
C HIS A 336 8.52 20.91 -6.45
N SER A 337 8.19 19.69 -6.86
CA SER A 337 6.84 19.13 -6.73
C SER A 337 6.38 19.07 -5.27
N LEU A 338 7.26 18.69 -4.38
CA LEU A 338 6.99 18.65 -2.93
C LEU A 338 6.71 20.05 -2.38
N ARG A 339 7.51 21.06 -2.75
CA ARG A 339 7.32 22.45 -2.35
C ARG A 339 6.01 23.05 -2.89
N GLN A 340 5.64 22.71 -4.12
CA GLN A 340 4.35 23.12 -4.70
C GLN A 340 3.18 22.51 -3.91
N ALA A 341 3.24 21.22 -3.59
CA ALA A 341 2.23 20.56 -2.76
C ALA A 341 2.13 21.21 -1.37
N ILE A 342 3.25 21.49 -0.72
CA ILE A 342 3.28 22.18 0.59
C ILE A 342 2.69 23.59 0.49
N ALA A 343 2.98 24.33 -0.58
CA ALA A 343 2.48 25.70 -0.77
C ALA A 343 0.97 25.76 -0.98
N LEU A 344 0.34 24.70 -1.49
CA LEU A 344 -1.12 24.56 -1.57
C LEU A 344 -1.76 24.30 -0.22
N ASP A 345 -0.96 23.93 0.77
CA ASP A 345 -1.37 23.71 2.16
C ASP A 345 -2.53 22.68 2.34
N PRO A 346 -2.48 21.49 1.67
CA PRO A 346 -3.48 20.47 1.88
C PRO A 346 -3.37 19.88 3.30
N GLU A 347 -4.40 19.16 3.73
CA GLU A 347 -4.41 18.50 5.04
C GLU A 347 -3.53 17.25 5.06
N ASN A 348 -3.36 16.61 3.87
CA ASN A 348 -2.56 15.41 3.73
C ASN A 348 -1.68 15.47 2.48
N ILE A 349 -0.48 14.94 2.58
CA ILE A 349 0.42 14.67 1.46
C ILE A 349 0.93 13.23 1.60
N THR A 350 0.66 12.39 0.62
CA THR A 350 1.19 11.03 0.59
C THR A 350 2.34 10.96 -0.40
N VAL A 351 3.50 10.51 0.05
CA VAL A 351 4.66 10.26 -0.81
C VAL A 351 4.80 8.76 -1.02
N HIS A 352 4.58 8.35 -2.27
CA HIS A 352 4.80 6.99 -2.72
C HIS A 352 6.19 6.84 -3.31
N THR A 353 6.79 5.67 -3.11
CA THR A 353 7.98 5.26 -3.86
C THR A 353 7.55 4.37 -5.01
N LEU A 354 8.04 4.65 -6.20
CA LEU A 354 7.68 3.86 -7.39
C LEU A 354 7.94 2.38 -7.15
N THR A 355 6.93 1.57 -7.46
CA THR A 355 6.99 0.12 -7.35
C THR A 355 6.84 -0.52 -8.73
N LEU A 356 7.85 -1.26 -9.17
CA LEU A 356 7.86 -1.94 -10.46
C LEU A 356 7.02 -3.22 -10.41
N LYS A 357 5.74 -3.10 -10.71
CA LYS A 357 4.80 -4.23 -10.72
C LYS A 357 4.69 -4.86 -12.10
N ARG A 358 4.63 -6.19 -12.16
CA ARG A 358 4.54 -6.96 -13.42
C ARG A 358 3.42 -6.52 -14.37
N ALA A 359 2.33 -5.96 -13.83
CA ALA A 359 1.20 -5.49 -14.62
C ALA A 359 1.32 -4.02 -15.08
N SER A 360 2.36 -3.29 -14.68
CA SER A 360 2.60 -1.92 -15.15
C SER A 360 3.20 -1.91 -16.57
N ARG A 361 2.89 -0.88 -17.36
CA ARG A 361 3.46 -0.73 -18.72
C ARG A 361 4.97 -0.56 -18.69
N ILE A 362 5.53 0.12 -17.69
CA ILE A 362 6.99 0.25 -17.50
C ILE A 362 7.66 -1.13 -17.52
N VAL A 363 7.07 -2.13 -16.87
CA VAL A 363 7.64 -3.49 -16.82
C VAL A 363 7.28 -4.30 -18.07
N ILE A 364 6.04 -4.19 -18.57
CA ILE A 364 5.58 -4.93 -19.76
C ILE A 364 6.33 -4.49 -21.02
N GLU A 365 6.59 -3.18 -21.17
CA GLU A 365 7.24 -2.58 -22.33
C GLU A 365 8.76 -2.47 -22.14
N ASP A 366 9.29 -3.02 -21.05
CA ASP A 366 10.70 -2.97 -20.66
C ASP A 366 11.31 -1.54 -20.62
N GLN A 367 10.48 -0.57 -20.21
CA GLN A 367 10.84 0.84 -20.06
C GLN A 367 11.47 1.12 -18.68
N ARG A 368 12.11 0.11 -18.07
CA ARG A 368 12.77 0.26 -16.78
C ARG A 368 14.07 1.02 -16.96
N GLU A 369 14.20 2.09 -16.21
CA GLU A 369 15.49 2.77 -16.07
C GLU A 369 16.43 1.90 -15.24
N ASN A 370 17.71 1.86 -15.61
CA ASN A 370 18.71 1.08 -14.88
C ASN A 370 19.28 1.82 -13.67
N ASP A 371 19.10 3.15 -13.61
CA ASP A 371 19.60 3.99 -12.52
C ASP A 371 18.46 4.67 -11.78
N TYR A 372 18.19 4.18 -10.56
CA TYR A 372 17.25 4.76 -9.60
C TYR A 372 18.01 5.26 -8.35
N ALA A 373 19.27 5.65 -8.50
CA ALA A 373 20.14 6.03 -7.38
C ALA A 373 19.57 7.20 -6.56
N ASP A 374 18.77 8.07 -7.20
CA ASP A 374 18.30 9.31 -6.61
C ASP A 374 17.02 9.17 -5.77
N VAL A 375 16.38 7.98 -5.76
CA VAL A 375 15.09 7.81 -5.05
C VAL A 375 15.26 7.99 -3.55
N ALA A 376 16.35 7.52 -2.97
CA ALA A 376 16.64 7.75 -1.55
C ALA A 376 16.83 9.24 -1.26
N ALA A 377 17.54 9.98 -2.13
CA ALA A 377 17.72 11.43 -2.02
C ALA A 377 16.39 12.20 -2.18
N MET A 378 15.48 11.73 -3.05
CA MET A 378 14.12 12.28 -3.15
C MET A 378 13.37 12.12 -1.82
N LEU A 379 13.42 10.92 -1.20
CA LEU A 379 12.73 10.69 0.07
C LEU A 379 13.36 11.48 1.24
N GLU A 380 14.64 11.80 1.21
CA GLU A 380 15.26 12.69 2.19
C GLU A 380 14.66 14.11 2.13
N LYS A 381 14.17 14.57 0.96
CA LYS A 381 13.47 15.85 0.84
C LYS A 381 12.14 15.88 1.62
N CYS A 382 11.55 14.72 1.98
CA CYS A 382 10.34 14.68 2.79
C CYS A 382 10.51 15.30 4.19
N ARG A 383 11.74 15.61 4.65
CA ARG A 383 11.97 16.44 5.84
C ARG A 383 11.28 17.82 5.74
N LEU A 384 11.12 18.35 4.53
CA LEU A 384 10.39 19.60 4.26
C LEU A 384 8.91 19.52 4.74
N LEU A 385 8.30 18.35 4.72
CA LEU A 385 6.95 18.14 5.25
C LEU A 385 6.93 18.34 6.77
N ALA A 386 7.91 17.77 7.49
CA ALA A 386 8.02 17.97 8.94
C ALA A 386 8.30 19.45 9.28
N GLU A 387 9.16 20.11 8.51
CA GLU A 387 9.46 21.55 8.64
C GLU A 387 8.20 22.41 8.40
N ALA A 388 7.29 21.97 7.53
CA ALA A 388 5.99 22.60 7.26
C ALA A 388 4.87 22.19 8.24
N GLY A 389 5.17 21.43 9.31
CA GLY A 389 4.22 21.04 10.35
C GLY A 389 3.42 19.77 10.08
N TYR A 390 3.72 19.04 9.01
CA TYR A 390 3.13 17.73 8.77
C TYR A 390 3.83 16.67 9.63
N ARG A 391 3.07 15.63 10.01
CA ARG A 391 3.62 14.47 10.70
C ARG A 391 3.26 13.18 9.95
N PRO A 392 4.15 12.15 9.94
CA PRO A 392 3.83 10.88 9.34
C PRO A 392 2.74 10.18 10.17
N TYR A 393 1.72 9.59 9.51
CA TYR A 393 0.61 8.94 10.21
C TYR A 393 0.36 7.49 9.78
N TYR A 394 0.85 7.08 8.61
CA TYR A 394 0.93 5.69 8.20
C TYR A 394 2.12 5.45 7.29
N LEU A 395 2.57 4.20 7.29
CA LEU A 395 3.73 3.78 6.52
C LEU A 395 3.53 2.34 6.06
N TYR A 396 3.89 2.06 4.81
CA TYR A 396 3.96 0.71 4.30
C TYR A 396 5.05 0.56 3.26
N ARG A 397 5.51 -0.67 3.09
CA ARG A 397 6.48 -1.04 2.06
C ARG A 397 5.83 -2.01 1.10
N GLN A 398 6.32 -2.10 -0.11
CA GLN A 398 5.86 -3.06 -1.10
C GLN A 398 7.03 -3.87 -1.63
N LYS A 399 6.76 -5.11 -2.04
CA LYS A 399 7.75 -5.89 -2.78
C LYS A 399 8.05 -5.19 -4.10
N ASN A 400 9.33 -5.16 -4.49
CA ASN A 400 9.82 -4.50 -5.71
C ASN A 400 9.64 -2.96 -5.71
N THR A 401 9.51 -2.34 -4.55
CA THR A 401 9.67 -0.89 -4.43
C THR A 401 11.13 -0.54 -4.68
N LEU A 402 11.39 0.54 -5.41
CA LEU A 402 12.74 0.99 -5.70
C LEU A 402 13.53 1.15 -4.39
N GLN A 403 14.75 0.63 -4.37
CA GLN A 403 15.64 0.61 -3.21
C GLN A 403 15.00 0.05 -1.92
N ASN A 404 13.89 -0.71 -2.04
CA ASN A 404 13.15 -1.28 -0.91
C ASN A 404 12.68 -0.23 0.11
N LEU A 405 12.42 1.00 -0.37
CA LEU A 405 11.98 2.13 0.43
C LEU A 405 10.47 2.08 0.71
N GLU A 406 10.03 2.96 1.57
CA GLU A 406 8.66 3.03 2.06
C GLU A 406 7.78 4.01 1.30
N ASN A 407 6.48 3.88 1.50
CA ASN A 407 5.45 4.86 1.18
C ASN A 407 4.96 5.44 2.51
N VAL A 408 4.83 6.76 2.59
CA VAL A 408 4.47 7.45 3.84
C VAL A 408 3.36 8.46 3.58
N GLY A 409 2.28 8.37 4.35
CA GLY A 409 1.29 9.43 4.45
C GLY A 409 1.66 10.42 5.54
N TRP A 410 1.64 11.68 5.18
CA TRP A 410 1.89 12.82 6.05
C TRP A 410 0.61 13.63 6.21
N CYS A 411 0.31 14.12 7.39
CA CYS A 411 -0.87 14.93 7.64
C CYS A 411 -0.61 16.06 8.63
N LYS A 412 -1.45 17.08 8.57
CA LYS A 412 -1.60 18.03 9.68
C LYS A 412 -2.24 17.32 10.88
N PRO A 413 -1.97 17.74 12.11
CA PRO A 413 -2.60 17.17 13.30
C PRO A 413 -4.13 17.19 13.24
N GLY A 414 -4.77 16.03 13.46
CA GLY A 414 -6.23 15.85 13.41
C GLY A 414 -6.79 15.50 12.03
N HIS A 415 -5.92 15.32 11.02
CA HIS A 415 -6.31 14.96 9.65
C HIS A 415 -5.74 13.59 9.22
N GLU A 416 -5.55 12.68 10.16
CA GLU A 416 -5.11 11.32 9.88
C GLU A 416 -6.15 10.57 9.03
N GLY A 417 -5.72 9.90 7.95
CA GLY A 417 -6.58 9.07 7.12
C GLY A 417 -6.88 7.73 7.80
N TYR A 418 -8.05 7.60 8.39
CA TYR A 418 -8.46 6.41 9.17
C TYR A 418 -8.51 5.15 8.32
N TYR A 419 -9.11 5.22 7.13
CA TYR A 419 -9.18 4.06 6.22
C TYR A 419 -7.78 3.54 5.86
N ASN A 420 -6.83 4.44 5.59
CA ASN A 420 -5.45 4.07 5.27
C ASN A 420 -4.77 3.34 6.43
N ILE A 421 -4.98 3.80 7.66
CA ILE A 421 -4.47 3.14 8.86
C ILE A 421 -5.10 1.75 9.00
N TYR A 422 -6.43 1.64 8.93
CA TYR A 422 -7.13 0.37 9.14
C TYR A 422 -6.75 -0.71 8.12
N ILE A 423 -6.58 -0.34 6.84
CA ILE A 423 -6.19 -1.30 5.81
C ILE A 423 -4.72 -1.73 5.96
N MET A 424 -3.84 -0.80 6.34
CA MET A 424 -2.41 -1.10 6.50
C MET A 424 -2.16 -1.95 7.74
N GLU A 425 -2.79 -1.64 8.85
CA GLU A 425 -2.62 -2.39 10.10
C GLU A 425 -3.51 -3.65 10.18
N GLU A 426 -4.38 -3.89 9.21
CA GLU A 426 -5.26 -5.07 9.10
C GLU A 426 -6.11 -5.37 10.35
N VAL A 427 -6.54 -4.34 11.04
CA VAL A 427 -7.26 -4.47 12.31
C VAL A 427 -8.77 -4.62 12.14
N GLN A 428 -9.30 -4.37 10.93
CA GLN A 428 -10.72 -4.23 10.70
C GLN A 428 -11.18 -5.03 9.48
N THR A 429 -12.43 -5.47 9.50
CA THR A 429 -13.11 -5.99 8.31
C THR A 429 -13.26 -4.88 7.27
N ILE A 430 -12.98 -5.23 6.01
CA ILE A 430 -13.20 -4.35 4.87
C ILE A 430 -14.17 -5.06 3.93
N LEU A 431 -15.38 -4.53 3.79
CA LEU A 431 -16.35 -4.99 2.81
C LEU A 431 -16.14 -4.20 1.51
N SER A 432 -15.90 -4.92 0.42
CA SER A 432 -15.52 -4.33 -0.86
C SER A 432 -16.60 -4.55 -1.91
N ALA A 433 -16.99 -3.49 -2.61
CA ALA A 433 -17.85 -3.52 -3.79
C ALA A 433 -17.05 -3.18 -5.06
N GLY A 434 -17.49 -3.71 -6.20
CA GLY A 434 -16.93 -3.43 -7.51
C GLY A 434 -15.93 -4.48 -8.02
N ALA A 435 -15.61 -4.40 -9.31
CA ALA A 435 -14.70 -5.31 -9.99
C ALA A 435 -13.29 -5.25 -9.36
N GLY A 436 -12.68 -6.41 -9.18
CA GLY A 436 -11.39 -6.56 -8.51
C GLY A 436 -11.44 -6.35 -7.00
N GLY A 437 -12.62 -6.07 -6.42
CA GLY A 437 -12.81 -5.89 -4.99
C GLY A 437 -12.44 -7.15 -4.21
N SER A 438 -11.76 -6.97 -3.09
CA SER A 438 -11.37 -8.03 -2.15
C SER A 438 -11.94 -7.70 -0.78
N THR A 439 -13.09 -8.28 -0.47
CA THR A 439 -13.63 -8.26 0.90
C THR A 439 -12.68 -9.03 1.81
N LYS A 440 -12.24 -8.41 2.91
CA LYS A 440 -11.42 -9.03 3.95
C LYS A 440 -12.22 -9.05 5.24
N LEU A 441 -12.55 -10.25 5.70
CA LEU A 441 -13.24 -10.49 6.96
C LEU A 441 -12.20 -10.75 8.05
N VAL A 442 -12.37 -10.12 9.21
CA VAL A 442 -11.45 -10.19 10.34
C VAL A 442 -12.26 -10.42 11.62
N ALA A 443 -11.89 -11.42 12.40
CA ALA A 443 -12.48 -11.72 13.70
C ALA A 443 -11.39 -12.14 14.70
N ASP A 444 -11.75 -12.24 15.98
CA ASP A 444 -10.90 -12.75 17.07
C ASP A 444 -9.56 -11.98 17.18
N GLY A 445 -9.60 -10.65 17.04
CA GLY A 445 -8.40 -9.81 17.09
C GLY A 445 -7.41 -10.11 15.96
N GLY A 446 -7.90 -10.51 14.77
CA GLY A 446 -7.07 -10.82 13.61
C GLY A 446 -6.60 -12.27 13.51
N LYS A 447 -6.95 -13.13 14.46
CA LYS A 447 -6.59 -14.56 14.44
C LYS A 447 -7.35 -15.34 13.38
N ARG A 448 -8.58 -14.90 13.06
CA ARG A 448 -9.41 -15.51 12.02
C ARG A 448 -9.63 -14.49 10.90
N MET A 449 -9.20 -14.83 9.70
CA MET A 449 -9.34 -13.99 8.50
C MET A 449 -9.80 -14.81 7.30
N GLN A 450 -10.68 -14.22 6.49
CA GLN A 450 -11.13 -14.78 5.22
C GLN A 450 -11.19 -13.69 4.15
N ARG A 451 -11.00 -14.06 2.89
CA ARG A 451 -11.15 -13.16 1.74
C ARG A 451 -12.23 -13.67 0.79
N ILE A 452 -13.06 -12.74 0.32
CA ILE A 452 -14.07 -12.99 -0.72
C ILE A 452 -13.72 -12.05 -1.88
N PHE A 453 -13.48 -12.63 -3.05
CA PHE A 453 -13.05 -11.87 -4.25
C PHE A 453 -14.21 -11.68 -5.21
N ASN A 454 -14.33 -10.48 -5.76
CA ASN A 454 -15.12 -10.19 -6.94
C ASN A 454 -14.36 -10.57 -8.21
N PHE A 455 -15.07 -10.64 -9.34
CA PHE A 455 -14.43 -10.78 -10.64
C PHE A 455 -13.50 -9.60 -10.90
N LYS A 456 -12.35 -9.90 -11.48
CA LYS A 456 -11.29 -8.91 -11.63
C LYS A 456 -11.62 -7.83 -12.67
N TYR A 457 -12.30 -8.23 -13.75
CA TYR A 457 -12.59 -7.35 -14.89
C TYR A 457 -14.03 -6.87 -14.87
N PRO A 458 -14.31 -5.60 -15.25
CA PRO A 458 -15.66 -5.03 -15.23
C PRO A 458 -16.68 -5.77 -16.10
N ASN A 459 -16.27 -6.29 -17.26
CA ASN A 459 -17.15 -7.07 -18.12
C ASN A 459 -17.61 -8.38 -17.46
N GLU A 460 -16.70 -9.12 -16.83
CA GLU A 460 -17.05 -10.34 -16.09
C GLU A 460 -17.92 -10.01 -14.87
N TYR A 461 -17.60 -8.93 -14.16
CA TYR A 461 -18.39 -8.46 -13.02
C TYR A 461 -19.84 -8.17 -13.42
N ILE A 462 -20.08 -7.49 -14.54
CA ILE A 462 -21.42 -7.19 -15.03
C ILE A 462 -22.12 -8.49 -15.49
N GLN A 463 -21.47 -9.31 -16.32
CA GLN A 463 -22.08 -10.51 -16.90
C GLN A 463 -22.42 -11.56 -15.86
N ARG A 464 -21.61 -11.67 -14.80
CA ARG A 464 -21.76 -12.68 -13.74
C ARG A 464 -22.21 -12.05 -12.43
N PHE A 465 -22.98 -10.99 -12.50
CA PHE A 465 -23.35 -10.20 -11.31
C PHE A 465 -24.12 -11.00 -10.25
N ALA A 466 -24.97 -11.95 -10.69
CA ALA A 466 -25.69 -12.82 -9.76
C ALA A 466 -24.73 -13.64 -8.84
N GLU A 467 -23.59 -14.08 -9.39
CA GLU A 467 -22.58 -14.78 -8.59
C GLU A 467 -21.85 -13.83 -7.63
N VAL A 468 -21.68 -12.56 -8.01
CA VAL A 468 -21.11 -11.54 -7.11
C VAL A 468 -22.01 -11.39 -5.87
N LEU A 469 -23.32 -11.27 -6.05
CA LEU A 469 -24.28 -11.18 -4.94
C LEU A 469 -24.30 -12.45 -4.09
N GLU A 470 -24.21 -13.63 -4.71
CA GLU A 470 -24.15 -14.90 -3.97
C GLU A 470 -22.91 -14.98 -3.09
N ARG A 471 -21.73 -14.59 -3.60
CA ARG A 471 -20.48 -14.56 -2.81
C ARG A 471 -20.58 -13.65 -1.58
N LYS A 472 -21.38 -12.56 -1.61
CA LYS A 472 -21.53 -11.66 -0.47
C LYS A 472 -22.22 -12.31 0.72
N LYS A 473 -22.99 -13.37 0.52
CA LYS A 473 -23.60 -14.13 1.62
C LYS A 473 -22.54 -14.69 2.58
N GLY A 474 -21.35 -15.02 2.08
CA GLY A 474 -20.22 -15.45 2.90
C GLY A 474 -19.78 -14.44 3.96
N VAL A 475 -20.25 -13.18 3.90
CA VAL A 475 -20.01 -12.20 4.96
C VAL A 475 -20.77 -12.59 6.22
N ALA A 476 -22.09 -12.81 6.13
CA ALA A 476 -22.89 -13.24 7.28
C ALA A 476 -22.43 -14.62 7.77
N ASP A 477 -22.19 -15.57 6.86
CA ASP A 477 -21.76 -16.94 7.19
C ASP A 477 -20.46 -16.95 8.03
N PHE A 478 -19.51 -16.06 7.73
CA PHE A 478 -18.26 -15.95 8.49
C PHE A 478 -18.50 -15.58 9.95
N TYR A 479 -19.47 -14.72 10.24
CA TYR A 479 -19.77 -14.24 11.59
C TYR A 479 -20.83 -15.09 12.31
N ASP A 480 -21.66 -15.88 11.58
CA ASP A 480 -22.63 -16.79 12.20
C ASP A 480 -21.95 -17.91 13.02
N HIS A 481 -20.73 -18.30 12.66
CA HIS A 481 -19.92 -19.26 13.45
C HIS A 481 -19.53 -18.73 14.85
N ASP A 482 -19.61 -17.40 15.08
CA ASP A 482 -19.36 -16.81 16.41
C ASP A 482 -20.55 -16.96 17.37
N LEU A 483 -21.73 -17.33 16.88
CA LEU A 483 -22.95 -17.46 17.69
C LEU A 483 -23.12 -18.79 18.41
N GLY A 484 -22.10 -19.66 18.42
CA GLY A 484 -22.15 -20.97 19.08
C GLY A 484 -23.24 -21.89 18.51
N PRO A 485 -23.29 -23.19 18.82
CA PRO A 485 -24.39 -24.03 18.41
C PRO A 485 -25.67 -23.45 19.01
N LYS A 486 -26.62 -23.01 18.15
CA LYS A 486 -27.97 -22.66 18.60
C LYS A 486 -28.46 -23.81 19.46
N ALA A 487 -28.65 -23.56 20.76
CA ALA A 487 -29.29 -24.52 21.63
C ALA A 487 -30.59 -24.93 20.93
N SER A 488 -30.64 -26.15 20.46
CA SER A 488 -31.85 -26.77 19.93
C SER A 488 -32.82 -26.87 21.10
N GLY A 489 -33.74 -25.93 21.15
CA GLY A 489 -34.93 -26.03 21.96
C GLY A 489 -36.04 -26.72 21.16
#